data_44bf3267099543251d6e5d97a5e7c6e3
#
_entry.id   44bf3267099543251d6e5d97a5e7c6e3
#
_cell.length_a   1.000
_cell.length_b   1.000
_cell.length_c   1.000
_cell.angle_alpha   90.00
_cell.angle_beta   90.00
_cell.angle_gamma   90.00
#
_symmetry.space_group_name_H-M   'P 1'
#
loop_
_entity.id
_entity.type
_entity.pdbx_description
1 polymer ?
#
loop_
_entity_poly.entity_id
_entity_poly.type
_entity_poly.pdbx_seq_one_letter_code
_entity_poly.pdbx_strand_id
1 'polypeptide(L)'
;MKHFHLQTYIDEVYAAFPAAGRRPVIGITGNYEDSTCKLGRGYYQSVIAAGGVPVVIPPSADKEVLMNTLDHIDALILSGGADINPLYCGEEPVPGLHGINQERDLPELLITRLAYNRQLPILGICRGIQTLAVALGGKVKQDISLSPDPVGRGGKVKHSQDADRSEPTHSVAVEEGSTLYNIYKDNGGSKLFTLHSSLFTLYVNSFHHQAVSDAGDKFRVVATAKDGVIEAIESTEFKSILGVQWHPECMEEGLPLFQWLVGEAQAYRQAQELHNRVLTLDTHCDTPMFFPQGIHFEQRDSRILVDLHKMTEGRQDATIMVAYLPQPKIGETFSSKVDFDVQSPTEYADLIFDKIEEIVSQNDRYLGIARTPGDLYENKRHGRKSIMLGIENGLALGGQLQNVKHFAERGVVYITLCHNGDNDLCDSCRGCNTHNGISRFGEQVIREMNRLGLMVDLSHAGDKSFYDALDISQTPIVCSHSSCRALCDHPRNLTDDQMRRLAAAGGVMQITLYNGFLKSQAKEANILDSIAHLEHAIHVMGIDHVGLGTDFDGDGGICGLRDSSELIQFTRQLLSRHYSERDIQKIWGGNFLRVMAQVQKR
;
A
#
# COMPACT_ATOMS: atom_id res chain seq x y z
N MET A 1 -52.11 -14.22 23.02
CA MET A 1 -50.88 -13.44 23.06
C MET A 1 -49.71 -14.40 23.32
N LYS A 2 -48.72 -14.49 22.45
CA LYS A 2 -47.50 -15.24 22.75
C LYS A 2 -46.81 -14.49 23.86
N HIS A 3 -46.57 -15.13 25.00
CA HIS A 3 -45.83 -14.54 26.09
C HIS A 3 -44.41 -14.32 25.60
N PHE A 4 -43.89 -13.07 25.71
CA PHE A 4 -42.50 -12.72 25.40
C PHE A 4 -41.62 -13.17 26.59
N HIS A 5 -40.74 -14.14 26.33
CA HIS A 5 -39.74 -14.60 27.29
C HIS A 5 -38.34 -14.30 26.73
N LEU A 6 -37.69 -13.27 27.22
CA LEU A 6 -36.34 -12.86 26.82
C LEU A 6 -35.33 -14.00 27.00
N GLN A 7 -35.50 -14.81 28.09
CA GLN A 7 -34.55 -15.91 28.36
C GLN A 7 -34.52 -16.94 27.22
N THR A 8 -35.64 -17.23 26.59
CA THR A 8 -35.65 -18.15 25.45
C THR A 8 -34.75 -17.68 24.29
N TYR A 9 -34.77 -16.37 24.00
CA TYR A 9 -33.88 -15.79 22.96
C TYR A 9 -32.42 -15.77 23.39
N ILE A 10 -32.13 -15.53 24.67
CA ILE A 10 -30.78 -15.60 25.25
C ILE A 10 -30.25 -17.04 25.15
N ASP A 11 -31.06 -18.03 25.48
CA ASP A 11 -30.70 -19.44 25.40
C ASP A 11 -30.41 -19.86 23.93
N GLU A 12 -31.19 -19.36 22.96
CA GLU A 12 -30.92 -19.55 21.54
C GLU A 12 -29.55 -18.98 21.11
N VAL A 13 -29.17 -17.78 21.61
CA VAL A 13 -27.86 -17.18 21.33
C VAL A 13 -26.72 -18.05 21.88
N TYR A 14 -26.90 -18.64 23.05
CA TYR A 14 -25.89 -19.49 23.69
C TYR A 14 -25.96 -20.98 23.31
N ALA A 15 -26.96 -21.39 22.50
CA ALA A 15 -27.14 -22.77 22.08
C ALA A 15 -26.00 -23.30 21.18
N ALA A 16 -25.24 -22.39 20.56
CA ALA A 16 -24.09 -22.74 19.72
C ALA A 16 -22.86 -21.92 20.13
N PHE A 17 -21.69 -22.54 20.06
CA PHE A 17 -20.43 -21.80 20.20
C PHE A 17 -20.30 -20.81 19.03
N PRO A 18 -19.80 -19.57 19.31
CA PRO A 18 -19.51 -18.63 18.23
C PRO A 18 -18.45 -19.24 17.30
N ALA A 19 -18.60 -18.96 16.01
CA ALA A 19 -17.62 -19.39 15.00
C ALA A 19 -16.22 -18.91 15.39
N ALA A 20 -15.20 -19.71 15.11
CA ALA A 20 -13.81 -19.43 15.47
C ALA A 20 -13.23 -18.16 14.80
N GLY A 21 -13.87 -17.63 13.77
CA GLY A 21 -13.48 -16.41 13.06
C GLY A 21 -14.50 -15.28 13.24
N ARG A 22 -14.02 -14.06 13.45
CA ARG A 22 -14.87 -12.88 13.43
C ARG A 22 -15.33 -12.60 12.00
N ARG A 23 -16.59 -12.26 11.80
CA ARG A 23 -17.08 -11.71 10.55
C ARG A 23 -16.52 -10.30 10.33
N PRO A 24 -16.23 -9.88 9.07
CA PRO A 24 -15.76 -8.54 8.80
C PRO A 24 -16.79 -7.49 9.21
N VAL A 25 -16.31 -6.37 9.73
CA VAL A 25 -17.12 -5.23 10.15
C VAL A 25 -17.22 -4.24 9.00
N ILE A 26 -18.43 -4.00 8.52
CA ILE A 26 -18.70 -3.11 7.40
C ILE A 26 -19.31 -1.82 7.94
N GLY A 27 -18.53 -0.72 7.87
CA GLY A 27 -19.03 0.61 8.17
C GLY A 27 -19.96 1.10 7.06
N ILE A 28 -21.11 1.67 7.41
CA ILE A 28 -22.09 2.22 6.46
C ILE A 28 -22.37 3.66 6.86
N THR A 29 -22.12 4.63 5.97
CA THR A 29 -22.41 6.04 6.25
C THR A 29 -23.89 6.26 6.36
N GLY A 30 -24.32 6.89 7.47
CA GLY A 30 -25.71 7.25 7.70
C GLY A 30 -26.11 8.53 6.96
N ASN A 31 -27.35 8.61 6.51
CA ASN A 31 -27.93 9.87 6.06
C ASN A 31 -28.32 10.73 7.27
N TYR A 32 -28.15 12.05 7.15
CA TYR A 32 -28.52 12.99 8.19
C TYR A 32 -29.72 13.82 7.73
N GLU A 33 -30.82 13.74 8.46
CA GLU A 33 -32.06 14.43 8.13
C GLU A 33 -32.86 14.67 9.41
N ASP A 34 -33.45 15.85 9.58
CA ASP A 34 -34.24 16.23 10.75
C ASP A 34 -33.51 15.98 12.08
N SER A 35 -32.24 16.34 12.17
CA SER A 35 -31.37 16.11 13.34
C SER A 35 -31.24 14.62 13.72
N THR A 36 -31.43 13.72 12.76
CA THR A 36 -31.41 12.27 12.97
C THR A 36 -30.48 11.59 11.97
N CYS A 37 -29.63 10.69 12.47
CA CYS A 37 -28.89 9.78 11.59
C CYS A 37 -29.80 8.62 11.17
N LYS A 38 -30.04 8.46 9.87
CA LYS A 38 -30.95 7.45 9.29
C LYS A 38 -30.19 6.53 8.34
N LEU A 39 -30.56 5.25 8.28
CA LEU A 39 -30.05 4.29 7.31
C LEU A 39 -31.19 3.42 6.77
N GLY A 40 -31.27 3.30 5.44
CA GLY A 40 -32.22 2.41 4.79
C GLY A 40 -31.97 0.93 5.16
N ARG A 41 -33.07 0.19 5.39
CA ARG A 41 -33.01 -1.23 5.83
C ARG A 41 -32.21 -2.11 4.86
N GLY A 42 -32.32 -1.88 3.54
CA GLY A 42 -31.67 -2.67 2.51
C GLY A 42 -30.15 -2.77 2.71
N TYR A 43 -29.48 -1.65 3.05
CA TYR A 43 -28.02 -1.64 3.23
C TYR A 43 -27.54 -2.64 4.27
N TYR A 44 -28.05 -2.57 5.51
CA TYR A 44 -27.57 -3.44 6.57
C TYR A 44 -28.03 -4.89 6.40
N GLN A 45 -29.20 -5.13 5.80
CA GLN A 45 -29.66 -6.49 5.53
C GLN A 45 -28.83 -7.17 4.44
N SER A 46 -28.44 -6.46 3.39
CA SER A 46 -27.56 -6.99 2.34
C SER A 46 -26.17 -7.34 2.89
N VAL A 47 -25.63 -6.51 3.81
CA VAL A 47 -24.37 -6.82 4.50
C VAL A 47 -24.50 -8.09 5.35
N ILE A 48 -25.60 -8.24 6.12
CA ILE A 48 -25.86 -9.45 6.93
C ILE A 48 -25.99 -10.68 6.03
N ALA A 49 -26.76 -10.58 4.94
CA ALA A 49 -26.94 -11.67 3.97
C ALA A 49 -25.62 -12.07 3.30
N ALA A 50 -24.72 -11.13 3.07
CA ALA A 50 -23.39 -11.37 2.56
C ALA A 50 -22.41 -11.93 3.60
N GLY A 51 -22.80 -12.03 4.88
CA GLY A 51 -21.96 -12.57 5.96
C GLY A 51 -21.12 -11.54 6.73
N GLY A 52 -21.33 -10.25 6.49
CA GLY A 52 -20.69 -9.15 7.24
C GLY A 52 -21.43 -8.75 8.52
N VAL A 53 -20.82 -7.86 9.29
CA VAL A 53 -21.39 -7.20 10.47
C VAL A 53 -21.56 -5.71 10.16
N PRO A 54 -22.79 -5.20 9.95
CA PRO A 54 -23.01 -3.80 9.63
C PRO A 54 -22.88 -2.91 10.87
N VAL A 55 -22.18 -1.77 10.73
CA VAL A 55 -22.11 -0.71 11.72
C VAL A 55 -22.45 0.63 11.06
N VAL A 56 -23.39 1.36 11.62
CA VAL A 56 -23.76 2.68 11.11
C VAL A 56 -22.76 3.72 11.60
N ILE A 57 -22.21 4.49 10.67
CA ILE A 57 -21.29 5.60 10.94
C ILE A 57 -22.10 6.90 10.90
N PRO A 58 -22.27 7.58 12.05
CA PRO A 58 -22.91 8.88 12.07
C PRO A 58 -22.01 9.94 11.41
N PRO A 59 -22.56 10.99 10.79
CA PRO A 59 -21.76 12.05 10.21
C PRO A 59 -21.02 12.82 11.33
N SER A 60 -19.71 12.79 11.30
CA SER A 60 -18.83 13.52 12.22
C SER A 60 -17.54 13.91 11.50
N ALA A 61 -17.16 15.18 11.58
CA ALA A 61 -15.89 15.69 11.09
C ALA A 61 -14.79 15.72 12.17
N ASP A 62 -15.06 15.16 13.35
CA ASP A 62 -14.07 15.03 14.41
C ASP A 62 -12.96 14.06 13.98
N LYS A 63 -11.71 14.54 14.05
CA LYS A 63 -10.54 13.82 13.56
C LYS A 63 -10.30 12.49 14.28
N GLU A 64 -10.44 12.50 15.61
CA GLU A 64 -10.22 11.28 16.41
C GLU A 64 -11.33 10.27 16.17
N VAL A 65 -12.58 10.72 16.03
CA VAL A 65 -13.71 9.84 15.69
C VAL A 65 -13.51 9.20 14.32
N LEU A 66 -13.10 9.98 13.29
CA LEU A 66 -12.85 9.45 11.96
C LEU A 66 -11.74 8.40 11.95
N MET A 67 -10.60 8.71 12.59
CA MET A 67 -9.45 7.80 12.63
C MET A 67 -9.78 6.51 13.40
N ASN A 68 -10.41 6.62 14.58
CA ASN A 68 -10.83 5.46 15.35
C ASN A 68 -11.89 4.61 14.63
N THR A 69 -12.84 5.25 13.92
CA THR A 69 -13.83 4.52 13.12
C THR A 69 -13.14 3.66 12.06
N LEU A 70 -12.18 4.22 11.32
CA LEU A 70 -11.44 3.51 10.29
C LEU A 70 -10.58 2.36 10.84
N ASP A 71 -10.12 2.46 12.09
CA ASP A 71 -9.36 1.39 12.75
C ASP A 71 -10.24 0.19 13.18
N HIS A 72 -11.56 0.38 13.23
CA HIS A 72 -12.51 -0.63 13.71
C HIS A 72 -13.39 -1.25 12.62
N ILE A 73 -13.30 -0.77 11.38
CA ILE A 73 -14.03 -1.32 10.22
C ILE A 73 -13.08 -2.00 9.24
N ASP A 74 -13.59 -2.99 8.54
CA ASP A 74 -12.83 -3.77 7.54
C ASP A 74 -13.21 -3.38 6.10
N ALA A 75 -14.32 -2.66 5.92
CA ALA A 75 -14.75 -2.05 4.66
C ALA A 75 -15.74 -0.91 4.92
N LEU A 76 -15.95 -0.07 3.90
CA LEU A 76 -16.82 1.09 3.94
C LEU A 76 -17.90 1.01 2.84
N ILE A 77 -19.16 1.24 3.20
CA ILE A 77 -20.26 1.52 2.26
C ILE A 77 -20.61 3.00 2.38
N LEU A 78 -20.55 3.70 1.27
CA LEU A 78 -21.07 5.05 1.12
C LEU A 78 -22.51 4.95 0.64
N SER A 79 -23.48 5.32 1.49
CA SER A 79 -24.90 5.14 1.20
C SER A 79 -25.46 6.25 0.30
N GLY A 80 -26.63 5.99 -0.30
CA GLY A 80 -27.40 6.97 -1.05
C GLY A 80 -27.90 8.15 -0.16
N GLY A 81 -28.46 9.18 -0.76
CA GLY A 81 -28.99 10.33 -0.03
C GLY A 81 -29.14 11.61 -0.85
N ALA A 82 -29.21 12.77 -0.17
CA ALA A 82 -29.33 14.10 -0.75
C ALA A 82 -28.13 14.48 -1.61
N ASP A 83 -28.29 15.54 -2.42
CA ASP A 83 -27.24 16.05 -3.31
C ASP A 83 -25.98 16.49 -2.55
N ILE A 84 -24.84 16.38 -3.20
CA ILE A 84 -23.58 16.91 -2.68
C ILE A 84 -23.50 18.40 -3.04
N ASN A 85 -23.02 19.21 -2.11
CA ASN A 85 -22.77 20.62 -2.35
C ASN A 85 -21.74 20.80 -3.50
N PRO A 86 -22.12 21.41 -4.64
CA PRO A 86 -21.25 21.54 -5.81
C PRO A 86 -19.99 22.37 -5.57
N LEU A 87 -19.94 23.17 -4.50
CA LEU A 87 -18.74 23.90 -4.11
C LEU A 87 -17.55 22.97 -3.81
N TYR A 88 -17.80 21.71 -3.40
CA TYR A 88 -16.73 20.70 -3.25
C TYR A 88 -16.14 20.25 -4.59
N CYS A 89 -16.85 20.48 -5.71
CA CYS A 89 -16.35 20.27 -7.07
C CYS A 89 -15.80 21.54 -7.71
N GLY A 90 -15.80 22.68 -6.99
CA GLY A 90 -15.45 23.99 -7.52
C GLY A 90 -16.48 24.56 -8.48
N GLU A 91 -17.77 24.19 -8.35
CA GLU A 91 -18.87 24.59 -9.22
C GLU A 91 -19.94 25.38 -8.44
N GLU A 92 -20.58 26.31 -9.10
CA GLU A 92 -21.73 27.03 -8.54
C GLU A 92 -23.02 26.20 -8.64
N PRO A 93 -23.97 26.33 -7.69
CA PRO A 93 -25.23 25.59 -7.73
C PRO A 93 -26.11 26.03 -8.91
N VAL A 94 -26.67 25.05 -9.63
CA VAL A 94 -27.63 25.29 -10.74
C VAL A 94 -29.07 25.09 -10.28
N PRO A 95 -30.08 25.66 -11.01
CA PRO A 95 -31.50 25.56 -10.61
C PRO A 95 -32.04 24.12 -10.43
N GLY A 96 -31.40 23.10 -11.04
CA GLY A 96 -31.77 21.71 -10.90
C GLY A 96 -31.22 21.00 -9.66
N LEU A 97 -30.40 21.67 -8.85
CA LEU A 97 -29.89 21.15 -7.60
C LEU A 97 -31.03 21.01 -6.58
N HIS A 98 -31.13 19.84 -5.94
CA HIS A 98 -32.06 19.64 -4.83
C HIS A 98 -31.43 20.00 -3.46
N GLY A 99 -32.02 19.51 -2.37
CA GLY A 99 -31.49 19.78 -1.04
C GLY A 99 -30.11 19.18 -0.81
N ILE A 100 -29.16 20.03 -0.39
CA ILE A 100 -27.82 19.63 0.06
C ILE A 100 -27.81 19.40 1.57
N ASN A 101 -26.89 18.54 2.04
CA ASN A 101 -26.75 18.22 3.45
C ASN A 101 -25.32 18.49 3.91
N GLN A 102 -25.06 19.73 4.31
CA GLN A 102 -23.75 20.21 4.72
C GLN A 102 -23.15 19.40 5.90
N GLU A 103 -24.01 18.97 6.84
CA GLU A 103 -23.55 18.20 8.00
C GLU A 103 -23.09 16.77 7.62
N ARG A 104 -23.50 16.28 6.45
CA ARG A 104 -23.09 14.99 5.91
C ARG A 104 -21.92 15.09 4.93
N ASP A 105 -21.87 16.16 4.12
CA ASP A 105 -20.94 16.27 2.99
C ASP A 105 -19.47 16.20 3.44
N LEU A 106 -19.06 17.10 4.33
CA LEU A 106 -17.66 17.16 4.79
C LEU A 106 -17.22 15.88 5.53
N PRO A 107 -17.98 15.36 6.52
CA PRO A 107 -17.64 14.10 7.17
C PRO A 107 -17.47 12.93 6.19
N GLU A 108 -18.37 12.80 5.23
CA GLU A 108 -18.36 11.68 4.29
C GLU A 108 -17.23 11.79 3.26
N LEU A 109 -16.92 13.01 2.78
CA LEU A 109 -15.75 13.27 1.93
C LEU A 109 -14.43 12.96 2.67
N LEU A 110 -14.32 13.36 3.94
CA LEU A 110 -13.14 13.09 4.76
C LEU A 110 -12.94 11.58 5.00
N ILE A 111 -13.96 10.88 5.48
CA ILE A 111 -13.82 9.43 5.75
C ILE A 111 -13.54 8.65 4.46
N THR A 112 -14.13 9.07 3.33
CA THR A 112 -13.89 8.46 2.01
C THR A 112 -12.42 8.63 1.61
N ARG A 113 -11.87 9.84 1.72
CA ARG A 113 -10.47 10.11 1.37
C ARG A 113 -9.51 9.35 2.28
N LEU A 114 -9.76 9.32 3.59
CA LEU A 114 -8.94 8.58 4.55
C LEU A 114 -9.03 7.06 4.37
N ALA A 115 -10.22 6.53 4.05
CA ALA A 115 -10.41 5.13 3.73
C ALA A 115 -9.66 4.73 2.44
N TYR A 116 -9.71 5.60 1.41
CA TYR A 116 -8.97 5.39 0.18
C TYR A 116 -7.46 5.35 0.41
N ASN A 117 -6.91 6.27 1.21
CA ASN A 117 -5.48 6.29 1.54
C ASN A 117 -5.02 5.01 2.26
N ARG A 118 -5.90 4.37 3.03
CA ARG A 118 -5.66 3.09 3.72
C ARG A 118 -5.94 1.86 2.84
N GLN A 119 -6.35 2.06 1.58
CA GLN A 119 -6.85 1.03 0.65
C GLN A 119 -7.93 0.14 1.28
N LEU A 120 -8.75 0.70 2.16
CA LEU A 120 -9.90 0.02 2.72
C LEU A 120 -10.88 -0.32 1.56
N PRO A 121 -11.45 -1.52 1.50
CA PRO A 121 -12.48 -1.84 0.52
C PRO A 121 -13.67 -0.88 0.62
N ILE A 122 -14.11 -0.31 -0.51
CA ILE A 122 -15.19 0.68 -0.56
C ILE A 122 -16.22 0.30 -1.62
N LEU A 123 -17.51 0.37 -1.24
CA LEU A 123 -18.63 0.33 -2.17
C LEU A 123 -19.44 1.63 -2.06
N GLY A 124 -19.40 2.45 -3.11
CA GLY A 124 -20.24 3.65 -3.22
C GLY A 124 -21.59 3.33 -3.90
N ILE A 125 -22.72 3.71 -3.30
CA ILE A 125 -24.06 3.42 -3.82
C ILE A 125 -24.82 4.74 -4.03
N CYS A 126 -25.31 4.99 -5.23
CA CYS A 126 -26.08 6.16 -5.65
C CYS A 126 -25.33 7.46 -5.33
N ARG A 127 -25.70 8.23 -4.30
CA ARG A 127 -24.89 9.37 -3.84
C ARG A 127 -23.46 8.93 -3.47
N GLY A 128 -23.27 7.69 -2.99
CA GLY A 128 -21.97 7.16 -2.59
C GLY A 128 -20.96 7.06 -3.73
N ILE A 129 -21.35 6.74 -4.97
CA ILE A 129 -20.43 6.81 -6.14
C ILE A 129 -20.01 8.26 -6.41
N GLN A 130 -20.92 9.21 -6.22
CA GLN A 130 -20.66 10.63 -6.40
C GLN A 130 -19.69 11.14 -5.32
N THR A 131 -19.94 10.78 -4.04
CA THR A 131 -19.02 11.06 -2.93
C THR A 131 -17.61 10.50 -3.20
N LEU A 132 -17.55 9.27 -3.71
CA LEU A 132 -16.29 8.61 -4.05
C LEU A 132 -15.52 9.39 -5.13
N ALA A 133 -16.20 9.81 -6.20
CA ALA A 133 -15.59 10.62 -7.26
C ALA A 133 -15.10 11.98 -6.72
N VAL A 134 -15.97 12.73 -6.02
CA VAL A 134 -15.66 14.08 -5.51
C VAL A 134 -14.51 14.06 -4.50
N ALA A 135 -14.49 13.10 -3.58
CA ALA A 135 -13.42 13.00 -2.58
C ALA A 135 -12.03 12.78 -3.21
N LEU A 136 -11.95 12.30 -4.45
CA LEU A 136 -10.73 12.00 -5.20
C LEU A 136 -10.51 12.94 -6.41
N GLY A 137 -11.22 14.07 -6.48
CA GLY A 137 -11.02 15.13 -7.48
C GLY A 137 -11.90 15.01 -8.73
N GLY A 138 -12.85 14.10 -8.76
CA GLY A 138 -13.87 13.98 -9.80
C GLY A 138 -15.00 15.00 -9.63
N LYS A 139 -16.00 14.96 -10.52
CA LYS A 139 -17.12 15.89 -10.57
C LYS A 139 -18.47 15.19 -10.73
N VAL A 140 -19.51 15.85 -10.27
CA VAL A 140 -20.90 15.40 -10.35
C VAL A 140 -21.68 16.35 -11.24
N LYS A 141 -22.48 15.81 -12.14
CA LYS A 141 -23.50 16.57 -12.86
C LYS A 141 -24.69 16.82 -11.93
N GLN A 142 -24.96 18.08 -11.65
CA GLN A 142 -25.96 18.50 -10.67
C GLN A 142 -27.41 18.14 -11.08
N ASP A 143 -27.68 18.01 -12.38
CA ASP A 143 -28.96 17.52 -12.93
C ASP A 143 -28.73 16.96 -14.34
N ILE A 144 -28.92 15.66 -14.51
CA ILE A 144 -28.79 14.98 -15.81
C ILE A 144 -29.91 15.35 -16.79
N SER A 145 -31.06 15.83 -16.30
CA SER A 145 -32.18 16.27 -17.15
C SER A 145 -31.84 17.52 -17.98
N LEU A 146 -30.92 18.35 -17.47
CA LEU A 146 -30.45 19.57 -18.13
C LEU A 146 -29.41 19.29 -19.23
N SER A 147 -28.98 18.02 -19.42
CA SER A 147 -28.08 17.67 -20.51
C SER A 147 -28.80 17.76 -21.86
N PRO A 148 -28.12 18.18 -22.93
CA PRO A 148 -28.66 18.01 -24.28
C PRO A 148 -28.87 16.53 -24.60
N ASP A 149 -29.87 16.24 -25.46
CA ASP A 149 -30.09 14.86 -25.90
C ASP A 149 -28.85 14.32 -26.60
N PRO A 150 -28.39 13.11 -26.26
CA PRO A 150 -27.22 12.52 -26.86
C PRO A 150 -27.49 12.20 -28.34
N VAL A 151 -26.82 12.92 -29.22
CA VAL A 151 -26.95 12.73 -30.68
C VAL A 151 -26.53 11.29 -31.05
N GLY A 152 -27.47 10.54 -31.66
CA GLY A 152 -27.19 9.19 -32.16
C GLY A 152 -27.25 8.06 -31.13
N ARG A 153 -27.67 8.30 -29.88
CA ARG A 153 -27.75 7.28 -28.82
C ARG A 153 -29.16 6.83 -28.41
N GLY A 154 -30.22 7.21 -29.17
CA GLY A 154 -31.57 6.69 -28.96
C GLY A 154 -32.40 7.41 -27.87
N GLY A 155 -32.05 8.66 -27.51
CA GLY A 155 -32.79 9.49 -26.57
C GLY A 155 -32.37 9.33 -25.11
N LYS A 156 -32.95 10.13 -24.23
CA LYS A 156 -32.71 10.11 -22.78
C LYS A 156 -33.33 8.88 -22.11
N VAL A 157 -32.62 8.37 -21.10
CA VAL A 157 -33.15 7.37 -20.17
C VAL A 157 -33.79 8.10 -18.97
N LYS A 158 -34.90 7.57 -18.46
CA LYS A 158 -35.51 8.08 -17.21
C LYS A 158 -34.78 7.47 -16.02
N HIS A 159 -33.87 8.20 -15.39
CA HIS A 159 -33.07 7.73 -14.25
C HIS A 159 -33.77 7.88 -12.89
N SER A 160 -34.76 8.77 -12.78
CA SER A 160 -35.62 8.85 -11.60
C SER A 160 -36.95 8.15 -11.88
N GLN A 161 -37.04 6.91 -11.45
CA GLN A 161 -38.16 6.00 -11.79
C GLN A 161 -39.34 6.11 -10.81
N ASP A 162 -40.55 5.83 -11.31
CA ASP A 162 -41.77 5.71 -10.51
C ASP A 162 -42.16 4.24 -10.29
N ALA A 163 -41.21 3.31 -10.31
CA ALA A 163 -41.38 1.88 -10.09
C ALA A 163 -41.06 1.50 -8.64
N ASP A 164 -41.39 0.26 -8.25
CA ASP A 164 -40.90 -0.32 -7.00
C ASP A 164 -39.36 -0.36 -7.04
N ARG A 165 -38.73 -0.12 -5.89
CA ARG A 165 -37.28 -0.06 -5.80
C ARG A 165 -36.56 -1.37 -6.12
N SER A 166 -37.27 -2.50 -6.04
CA SER A 166 -36.76 -3.82 -6.42
C SER A 166 -36.79 -4.09 -7.92
N GLU A 167 -37.55 -3.28 -8.71
CA GLU A 167 -37.73 -3.51 -10.14
C GLU A 167 -36.57 -2.91 -10.96
N PRO A 168 -35.90 -3.69 -11.83
CA PRO A 168 -34.92 -3.17 -12.78
C PRO A 168 -35.65 -2.36 -13.87
N THR A 169 -35.21 -1.17 -14.16
CA THR A 169 -35.92 -0.19 -15.00
C THR A 169 -35.16 0.24 -16.24
N HIS A 170 -33.87 0.09 -16.28
CA HIS A 170 -33.04 0.33 -17.47
C HIS A 170 -31.82 -0.58 -17.53
N SER A 171 -31.15 -0.57 -18.69
CA SER A 171 -29.94 -1.35 -18.94
C SER A 171 -28.70 -0.51 -18.84
N VAL A 172 -27.61 -1.10 -18.33
CA VAL A 172 -26.27 -0.53 -18.35
C VAL A 172 -25.30 -1.46 -19.08
N ALA A 173 -24.44 -0.90 -19.91
CA ALA A 173 -23.37 -1.61 -20.60
C ALA A 173 -22.15 -1.65 -19.68
N VAL A 174 -21.66 -2.84 -19.35
CA VAL A 174 -20.51 -3.06 -18.44
C VAL A 174 -19.28 -3.43 -19.25
N GLU A 175 -18.14 -2.85 -18.92
CA GLU A 175 -16.84 -3.10 -19.54
C GLU A 175 -16.33 -4.51 -19.18
N GLU A 176 -16.00 -5.31 -20.20
CA GLU A 176 -15.45 -6.65 -20.02
C GLU A 176 -14.09 -6.59 -19.31
N GLY A 177 -13.87 -7.50 -18.35
CA GLY A 177 -12.65 -7.56 -17.55
C GLY A 177 -12.61 -6.56 -16.38
N SER A 178 -13.63 -5.71 -16.22
CA SER A 178 -13.76 -4.87 -15.02
C SER A 178 -14.04 -5.72 -13.77
N THR A 179 -13.81 -5.12 -12.58
CA THR A 179 -14.20 -5.75 -11.31
C THR A 179 -15.69 -6.03 -11.28
N LEU A 180 -16.49 -5.05 -11.70
CA LEU A 180 -17.95 -5.19 -11.81
C LEU A 180 -18.37 -6.35 -12.72
N TYR A 181 -17.75 -6.49 -13.89
CA TYR A 181 -17.97 -7.60 -14.81
C TYR A 181 -17.69 -8.95 -14.14
N ASN A 182 -16.53 -9.07 -13.48
CA ASN A 182 -16.13 -10.33 -12.84
C ASN A 182 -17.04 -10.73 -11.69
N ILE A 183 -17.50 -9.76 -10.86
CA ILE A 183 -18.44 -10.01 -9.77
C ILE A 183 -19.70 -10.73 -10.28
N TYR A 184 -20.24 -10.27 -11.39
CA TYR A 184 -21.48 -10.83 -11.91
C TYR A 184 -21.30 -12.08 -12.78
N LYS A 185 -20.18 -12.19 -13.51
CA LYS A 185 -19.82 -13.37 -14.30
C LYS A 185 -19.63 -14.60 -13.41
N ASP A 186 -18.92 -14.46 -12.29
CA ASP A 186 -18.55 -15.56 -11.40
C ASP A 186 -19.74 -16.07 -10.57
N ASN A 187 -20.78 -15.26 -10.38
CA ASN A 187 -22.00 -15.63 -9.66
C ASN A 187 -23.11 -16.29 -10.52
N GLY A 188 -22.73 -16.89 -11.65
CA GLY A 188 -23.61 -17.79 -12.41
C GLY A 188 -24.73 -17.12 -13.20
N GLY A 189 -24.49 -15.95 -13.74
CA GLY A 189 -25.33 -15.25 -14.69
C GLY A 189 -26.80 -15.20 -14.23
N SER A 190 -27.16 -14.21 -13.44
CA SER A 190 -28.56 -14.02 -13.05
C SER A 190 -29.45 -13.81 -14.30
N LYS A 191 -30.77 -14.00 -14.19
CA LYS A 191 -31.76 -13.79 -15.26
C LYS A 191 -31.71 -12.36 -15.89
N LEU A 192 -30.91 -11.47 -15.34
CA LEU A 192 -30.72 -10.07 -15.76
C LEU A 192 -29.62 -9.88 -16.81
N PHE A 193 -29.02 -10.97 -17.32
CA PHE A 193 -27.95 -10.86 -18.33
C PHE A 193 -28.44 -11.28 -19.71
N THR A 194 -28.16 -10.45 -20.69
CA THR A 194 -28.23 -10.84 -22.09
C THR A 194 -26.89 -10.58 -22.75
N LEU A 195 -26.27 -11.65 -23.24
CA LEU A 195 -25.16 -11.57 -24.19
C LEU A 195 -25.73 -11.28 -25.59
N HIS A 196 -25.96 -10.02 -25.90
CA HIS A 196 -26.17 -9.60 -27.27
C HIS A 196 -24.93 -8.81 -27.70
N SER A 197 -24.11 -9.44 -28.55
CA SER A 197 -22.96 -8.88 -29.26
C SER A 197 -22.00 -8.04 -28.40
N SER A 198 -20.85 -8.55 -28.04
CA SER A 198 -19.64 -7.86 -27.51
C SER A 198 -19.76 -6.97 -26.26
N LEU A 199 -20.96 -6.72 -25.73
CA LEU A 199 -21.18 -5.91 -24.53
C LEU A 199 -21.98 -6.71 -23.48
N PHE A 200 -21.42 -6.80 -22.29
CA PHE A 200 -22.10 -7.36 -21.14
C PHE A 200 -23.13 -6.34 -20.61
N THR A 201 -24.40 -6.72 -20.53
CA THR A 201 -25.47 -5.80 -20.14
C THR A 201 -26.12 -6.25 -18.84
N LEU A 202 -26.20 -5.33 -17.87
CA LEU A 202 -26.98 -5.46 -16.63
C LEU A 202 -28.28 -4.67 -16.74
N TYR A 203 -29.35 -5.16 -16.09
CA TYR A 203 -30.56 -4.38 -15.86
C TYR A 203 -30.60 -3.97 -14.40
N VAL A 204 -30.79 -2.66 -14.15
CA VAL A 204 -30.68 -2.03 -12.82
C VAL A 204 -31.90 -1.17 -12.51
N ASN A 205 -32.18 -0.97 -11.22
CA ASN A 205 -33.13 0.05 -10.76
C ASN A 205 -32.48 1.44 -10.84
N SER A 206 -33.26 2.53 -10.75
CA SER A 206 -32.70 3.86 -10.90
C SER A 206 -33.56 4.91 -10.21
N PHE A 207 -32.99 5.65 -9.26
CA PHE A 207 -33.66 6.68 -8.44
C PHE A 207 -32.76 7.87 -8.20
N HIS A 208 -32.17 8.42 -9.27
CA HIS A 208 -31.26 9.56 -9.18
C HIS A 208 -31.53 10.58 -10.30
N HIS A 209 -31.21 11.86 -10.04
CA HIS A 209 -31.19 12.93 -11.02
C HIS A 209 -29.79 13.50 -11.20
N GLN A 210 -28.85 13.12 -10.34
CA GLN A 210 -27.43 13.43 -10.45
C GLN A 210 -26.65 12.19 -10.87
N ALA A 211 -25.47 12.39 -11.48
CA ALA A 211 -24.52 11.32 -11.80
C ALA A 211 -23.09 11.87 -11.83
N VAL A 212 -22.10 11.01 -11.70
CA VAL A 212 -20.70 11.36 -11.95
C VAL A 212 -20.57 11.86 -13.39
N SER A 213 -19.97 13.05 -13.57
CA SER A 213 -19.68 13.63 -14.88
C SER A 213 -18.22 13.50 -15.27
N ASP A 214 -17.34 13.44 -14.27
CA ASP A 214 -15.91 13.22 -14.40
C ASP A 214 -15.46 12.32 -13.24
N ALA A 215 -14.90 11.16 -13.59
CA ALA A 215 -14.43 10.20 -12.58
C ALA A 215 -13.09 10.63 -11.93
N GLY A 216 -12.38 11.61 -12.50
CA GLY A 216 -11.04 12.00 -12.08
C GLY A 216 -9.97 10.94 -12.41
N ASP A 217 -8.73 11.21 -12.04
CA ASP A 217 -7.58 10.36 -12.40
C ASP A 217 -7.52 9.03 -11.63
N LYS A 218 -8.23 8.94 -10.50
CA LYS A 218 -8.19 7.77 -9.61
C LYS A 218 -9.21 6.70 -9.97
N PHE A 219 -10.12 6.99 -10.88
CA PHE A 219 -11.17 6.08 -11.29
C PHE A 219 -11.27 5.97 -12.80
N ARG A 220 -11.75 4.82 -13.27
CA ARG A 220 -12.21 4.61 -14.63
C ARG A 220 -13.70 4.30 -14.65
N VAL A 221 -14.36 4.70 -15.72
CA VAL A 221 -15.77 4.37 -15.96
C VAL A 221 -15.85 2.93 -16.46
N VAL A 222 -16.65 2.10 -15.79
CA VAL A 222 -16.80 0.67 -16.13
C VAL A 222 -18.24 0.27 -16.46
N ALA A 223 -19.22 1.17 -16.27
CA ALA A 223 -20.57 0.97 -16.77
C ALA A 223 -21.21 2.29 -17.16
N THR A 224 -22.01 2.27 -18.24
CA THR A 224 -22.76 3.42 -18.74
C THR A 224 -24.15 3.03 -19.18
N ALA A 225 -25.13 3.91 -18.97
CA ALA A 225 -26.47 3.79 -19.55
C ALA A 225 -26.46 4.12 -21.05
N LYS A 226 -27.55 3.81 -21.76
CA LYS A 226 -27.67 4.05 -23.22
C LYS A 226 -27.50 5.50 -23.62
N ASP A 227 -27.89 6.45 -22.77
CA ASP A 227 -27.75 7.88 -22.98
C ASP A 227 -26.36 8.43 -22.58
N GLY A 228 -25.46 7.55 -22.11
CA GLY A 228 -24.09 7.89 -21.77
C GLY A 228 -23.88 8.36 -20.32
N VAL A 229 -24.92 8.29 -19.50
CA VAL A 229 -24.79 8.53 -18.05
C VAL A 229 -23.88 7.47 -17.43
N ILE A 230 -22.93 7.93 -16.61
CA ILE A 230 -22.00 7.06 -15.89
C ILE A 230 -22.78 6.33 -14.78
N GLU A 231 -22.73 5.01 -14.81
CA GLU A 231 -23.46 4.13 -13.88
C GLU A 231 -22.54 3.35 -12.94
N ALA A 232 -21.26 3.18 -13.30
CA ALA A 232 -20.28 2.63 -12.38
C ALA A 232 -18.86 3.13 -12.67
N ILE A 233 -18.09 3.30 -11.58
CA ILE A 233 -16.65 3.59 -11.61
C ILE A 233 -15.90 2.61 -10.72
N GLU A 234 -14.69 2.25 -11.08
CA GLU A 234 -13.78 1.47 -10.24
C GLU A 234 -12.40 2.15 -10.16
N SER A 235 -11.71 1.95 -9.05
CA SER A 235 -10.37 2.53 -8.88
C SER A 235 -9.38 1.96 -9.89
N THR A 236 -8.55 2.85 -10.45
CA THR A 236 -7.42 2.46 -11.31
C THR A 236 -6.26 1.87 -10.50
N GLU A 237 -6.27 2.06 -9.19
CA GLU A 237 -5.19 1.68 -8.27
C GLU A 237 -5.55 0.44 -7.44
N PHE A 238 -6.79 0.34 -6.95
CA PHE A 238 -7.21 -0.68 -5.99
C PHE A 238 -8.47 -1.41 -6.43
N LYS A 239 -8.36 -2.71 -6.71
CA LYS A 239 -9.50 -3.54 -7.16
C LYS A 239 -10.64 -3.67 -6.14
N SER A 240 -10.40 -3.29 -4.90
CA SER A 240 -11.38 -3.35 -3.80
C SER A 240 -12.21 -2.08 -3.63
N ILE A 241 -12.17 -1.14 -4.60
CA ILE A 241 -12.89 0.13 -4.55
C ILE A 241 -13.73 0.31 -5.80
N LEU A 242 -15.05 0.32 -5.61
CA LEU A 242 -16.07 0.35 -6.66
C LEU A 242 -17.23 1.26 -6.25
N GLY A 243 -17.81 1.98 -7.21
CA GLY A 243 -19.04 2.74 -7.03
C GLY A 243 -20.07 2.39 -8.10
N VAL A 244 -21.35 2.32 -7.72
CA VAL A 244 -22.48 2.09 -8.61
C VAL A 244 -23.54 3.18 -8.39
N GLN A 245 -24.21 3.62 -9.46
CA GLN A 245 -25.20 4.71 -9.40
C GLN A 245 -26.59 4.21 -9.03
N TRP A 246 -26.90 2.96 -9.31
CA TRP A 246 -28.16 2.31 -8.92
C TRP A 246 -28.18 1.87 -7.45
N HIS A 247 -29.29 1.27 -7.00
CA HIS A 247 -29.51 0.81 -5.63
C HIS A 247 -29.52 -0.72 -5.53
N PRO A 248 -28.36 -1.39 -5.47
CA PRO A 248 -28.29 -2.85 -5.38
C PRO A 248 -28.86 -3.39 -4.06
N GLU A 249 -28.91 -2.59 -3.00
CA GLU A 249 -29.48 -2.95 -1.70
C GLU A 249 -31.00 -3.15 -1.72
N CYS A 250 -31.65 -2.73 -2.82
CA CYS A 250 -33.08 -2.89 -3.02
C CYS A 250 -33.43 -4.08 -3.94
N MET A 251 -32.44 -4.72 -4.56
CA MET A 251 -32.62 -5.79 -5.55
C MET A 251 -32.04 -7.11 -5.03
N GLU A 252 -32.69 -8.22 -5.32
CA GLU A 252 -32.17 -9.56 -4.99
C GLU A 252 -30.84 -9.81 -5.73
N GLU A 253 -30.75 -9.39 -6.98
CA GLU A 253 -29.58 -9.51 -7.84
C GLU A 253 -28.43 -8.57 -7.44
N GLY A 254 -28.65 -7.68 -6.50
CA GLY A 254 -27.61 -6.80 -5.95
C GLY A 254 -26.67 -7.50 -4.93
N LEU A 255 -27.09 -8.64 -4.38
CA LEU A 255 -26.35 -9.37 -3.34
C LEU A 255 -24.88 -9.68 -3.72
N PRO A 256 -24.53 -10.05 -4.96
CA PRO A 256 -23.14 -10.29 -5.35
C PRO A 256 -22.18 -9.14 -5.08
N LEU A 257 -22.59 -7.88 -5.19
CA LEU A 257 -21.77 -6.71 -4.85
C LEU A 257 -21.44 -6.67 -3.35
N PHE A 258 -22.38 -7.01 -2.49
CA PHE A 258 -22.16 -7.07 -1.04
C PHE A 258 -21.28 -8.28 -0.66
N GLN A 259 -21.46 -9.43 -1.35
CA GLN A 259 -20.60 -10.60 -1.16
C GLN A 259 -19.15 -10.32 -1.57
N TRP A 260 -18.96 -9.63 -2.68
CA TRP A 260 -17.65 -9.16 -3.11
C TRP A 260 -17.02 -8.24 -2.05
N LEU A 261 -17.74 -7.21 -1.57
CA LEU A 261 -17.24 -6.28 -0.58
C LEU A 261 -16.84 -6.99 0.73
N VAL A 262 -17.68 -7.92 1.21
CA VAL A 262 -17.42 -8.71 2.42
C VAL A 262 -16.20 -9.63 2.22
N GLY A 263 -16.04 -10.21 1.03
CA GLY A 263 -14.85 -11.00 0.65
C GLY A 263 -13.55 -10.15 0.68
N GLU A 264 -13.60 -8.95 0.08
CA GLU A 264 -12.48 -8.00 0.11
C GLU A 264 -12.16 -7.53 1.54
N ALA A 265 -13.20 -7.25 2.34
CA ALA A 265 -13.07 -6.89 3.75
C ALA A 265 -12.40 -8.01 4.58
N GLN A 266 -12.77 -9.27 4.32
CA GLN A 266 -12.16 -10.42 4.98
C GLN A 266 -10.66 -10.53 4.64
N ALA A 267 -10.30 -10.36 3.37
CA ALA A 267 -8.91 -10.42 2.91
C ALA A 267 -8.08 -9.26 3.49
N TYR A 268 -8.65 -8.04 3.51
CA TYR A 268 -8.04 -6.86 4.09
C TYR A 268 -7.76 -7.07 5.60
N ARG A 269 -8.77 -7.52 6.33
CA ARG A 269 -8.67 -7.79 7.76
C ARG A 269 -7.63 -8.87 8.08
N GLN A 270 -7.58 -9.96 7.31
CA GLN A 270 -6.57 -11.01 7.51
C GLN A 270 -5.15 -10.46 7.40
N ALA A 271 -4.90 -9.58 6.41
CA ALA A 271 -3.61 -8.94 6.26
C ALA A 271 -3.30 -7.98 7.45
N GLN A 272 -4.28 -7.20 7.91
CA GLN A 272 -4.11 -6.33 9.08
C GLN A 272 -3.81 -7.12 10.36
N GLU A 273 -4.58 -8.18 10.64
CA GLU A 273 -4.37 -9.03 11.81
C GLU A 273 -2.99 -9.69 11.77
N LEU A 274 -2.51 -10.04 10.58
CA LEU A 274 -1.18 -10.58 10.40
C LEU A 274 -0.10 -9.52 10.71
N HIS A 275 -0.20 -8.31 10.18
CA HIS A 275 0.74 -7.21 10.49
C HIS A 275 0.77 -6.87 11.99
N ASN A 276 -0.34 -7.05 12.73
CA ASN A 276 -0.33 -6.87 14.17
C ASN A 276 0.52 -7.94 14.90
N ARG A 277 0.59 -9.18 14.36
CA ARG A 277 1.33 -10.29 14.97
C ARG A 277 2.77 -10.40 14.51
N VAL A 278 3.05 -10.16 13.22
CA VAL A 278 4.40 -10.21 12.67
C VAL A 278 5.08 -8.84 12.72
N LEU A 279 6.40 -8.83 12.75
CA LEU A 279 7.16 -7.59 12.60
C LEU A 279 7.35 -7.30 11.11
N THR A 280 6.89 -6.14 10.65
CA THR A 280 7.05 -5.69 9.27
C THR A 280 8.22 -4.74 9.16
N LEU A 281 9.31 -5.19 8.53
CA LEU A 281 10.55 -4.45 8.33
C LEU A 281 10.80 -4.24 6.84
N ASP A 282 10.96 -2.99 6.44
CA ASP A 282 11.56 -2.60 5.17
C ASP A 282 13.06 -2.38 5.36
N THR A 283 13.87 -3.04 4.56
CA THR A 283 15.32 -3.09 4.79
C THR A 283 16.11 -2.01 4.07
N HIS A 284 15.46 -1.15 3.28
CA HIS A 284 16.13 -0.05 2.59
C HIS A 284 15.17 1.08 2.20
N CYS A 285 15.48 2.29 2.64
CA CYS A 285 14.69 3.49 2.40
C CYS A 285 15.59 4.73 2.33
N ASP A 286 15.43 5.53 1.27
CA ASP A 286 16.22 6.73 0.97
C ASP A 286 15.54 8.04 1.35
N THR A 287 14.51 8.03 2.17
CA THR A 287 13.84 9.24 2.66
C THR A 287 14.80 10.33 3.13
N PRO A 288 15.96 10.02 3.76
CA PRO A 288 16.95 11.03 4.15
C PRO A 288 17.51 11.87 2.99
N MET A 289 17.45 11.41 1.74
CA MET A 289 17.83 12.21 0.56
C MET A 289 17.01 13.50 0.42
N PHE A 290 15.80 13.53 1.00
CA PHE A 290 14.89 14.68 0.94
C PHE A 290 15.07 15.66 2.11
N PHE A 291 15.93 15.41 3.08
CA PHE A 291 16.19 16.31 4.22
C PHE A 291 16.62 17.73 3.81
N PRO A 292 17.42 17.95 2.74
CA PRO A 292 17.74 19.30 2.28
C PRO A 292 16.50 20.10 1.85
N GLN A 293 15.42 19.42 1.47
CA GLN A 293 14.17 20.04 1.01
C GLN A 293 13.23 20.41 2.17
N GLY A 294 13.64 20.21 3.43
CA GLY A 294 12.85 20.55 4.61
C GLY A 294 11.56 19.72 4.71
N ILE A 295 11.67 18.40 4.61
CA ILE A 295 10.53 17.50 4.82
C ILE A 295 10.14 17.41 6.29
N HIS A 296 8.88 17.07 6.54
CA HIS A 296 8.29 16.86 7.85
C HIS A 296 7.82 15.41 7.98
N PHE A 297 8.64 14.55 8.56
CA PHE A 297 8.37 13.13 8.66
C PHE A 297 7.12 12.81 9.51
N GLU A 298 6.78 13.68 10.45
CA GLU A 298 5.57 13.61 11.29
C GLU A 298 4.29 14.05 10.57
N GLN A 299 4.39 14.58 9.35
CA GLN A 299 3.26 14.98 8.51
C GLN A 299 3.13 14.02 7.33
N ARG A 300 1.90 13.91 6.76
CA ARG A 300 1.72 13.17 5.52
C ARG A 300 2.22 14.02 4.35
N ASP A 301 3.47 13.83 3.96
CA ASP A 301 4.17 14.60 2.94
C ASP A 301 4.12 13.89 1.58
N SER A 302 3.58 14.55 0.55
CA SER A 302 3.49 13.99 -0.80
C SER A 302 4.82 13.90 -1.54
N ARG A 303 5.88 14.53 -1.02
CA ARG A 303 7.22 14.56 -1.63
C ARG A 303 8.05 13.32 -1.30
N ILE A 304 7.68 12.57 -0.25
CA ILE A 304 8.39 11.38 0.21
C ILE A 304 7.46 10.17 0.24
N LEU A 305 8.00 8.97 0.11
CA LEU A 305 7.24 7.73 0.07
C LEU A 305 7.11 7.06 1.46
N VAL A 306 7.95 7.48 2.42
CA VAL A 306 7.88 6.99 3.81
C VAL A 306 7.77 8.18 4.75
N ASP A 307 6.67 8.25 5.49
CA ASP A 307 6.44 9.15 6.61
C ASP A 307 5.64 8.43 7.71
N LEU A 308 5.51 9.06 8.87
CA LEU A 308 4.85 8.44 10.02
C LEU A 308 3.39 8.06 9.74
N HIS A 309 2.67 8.87 8.96
CA HIS A 309 1.29 8.56 8.57
C HIS A 309 1.21 7.38 7.60
N LYS A 310 2.05 7.36 6.56
CA LYS A 310 2.11 6.25 5.61
C LYS A 310 2.53 4.94 6.28
N MET A 311 3.55 4.97 7.16
CA MET A 311 3.92 3.81 7.98
C MET A 311 2.76 3.32 8.84
N THR A 312 1.90 4.23 9.34
CA THR A 312 0.74 3.87 10.15
C THR A 312 -0.38 3.29 9.29
N GLU A 313 -0.68 3.91 8.16
CA GLU A 313 -1.69 3.46 7.18
C GLU A 313 -1.35 2.06 6.64
N GLY A 314 -0.09 1.83 6.25
CA GLY A 314 0.42 0.54 5.74
C GLY A 314 0.76 -0.48 6.82
N ARG A 315 0.59 -0.12 8.10
CA ARG A 315 0.95 -0.96 9.26
C ARG A 315 2.39 -1.47 9.21
N GLN A 316 3.30 -0.60 8.77
CA GLN A 316 4.73 -0.84 8.80
C GLN A 316 5.28 -0.59 10.21
N ASP A 317 6.06 -1.54 10.74
CA ASP A 317 6.65 -1.41 12.08
C ASP A 317 8.03 -0.79 12.05
N ALA A 318 8.81 -1.05 10.99
CA ALA A 318 10.19 -0.61 10.92
C ALA A 318 10.66 -0.34 9.49
N THR A 319 11.62 0.58 9.36
CA THR A 319 12.40 0.79 8.13
C THR A 319 13.85 1.10 8.46
N ILE A 320 14.75 0.75 7.53
CA ILE A 320 16.15 1.17 7.60
C ILE A 320 16.33 2.39 6.74
N MET A 321 16.53 3.55 7.36
CA MET A 321 16.87 4.80 6.70
C MET A 321 18.37 4.86 6.44
N VAL A 322 18.76 5.06 5.19
CA VAL A 322 20.17 5.08 4.84
C VAL A 322 20.70 6.50 4.67
N ALA A 323 21.94 6.70 5.11
CA ALA A 323 22.74 7.77 4.59
C ALA A 323 23.23 7.35 3.20
N TYR A 324 22.54 7.83 2.16
CA TYR A 324 22.94 7.64 0.77
C TYR A 324 24.07 8.62 0.41
N LEU A 325 25.18 8.09 -0.11
CA LEU A 325 26.30 8.90 -0.56
C LEU A 325 26.45 8.82 -2.08
N PRO A 326 26.17 9.90 -2.81
CA PRO A 326 26.35 9.92 -4.27
C PRO A 326 27.81 9.70 -4.64
N GLN A 327 28.05 8.80 -5.61
CA GLN A 327 29.39 8.53 -6.10
C GLN A 327 29.86 9.66 -7.03
N PRO A 328 30.93 10.43 -6.68
CA PRO A 328 31.48 11.44 -7.57
C PRO A 328 32.08 10.81 -8.83
N LYS A 329 31.94 11.48 -9.97
CA LYS A 329 32.67 11.11 -11.18
C LYS A 329 34.13 11.53 -11.09
N ILE A 330 34.97 10.96 -11.95
CA ILE A 330 36.38 11.33 -12.02
C ILE A 330 36.53 12.86 -12.24
N GLY A 331 37.24 13.51 -11.32
CA GLY A 331 37.45 14.98 -11.34
C GLY A 331 36.39 15.81 -10.60
N GLU A 332 35.34 15.18 -10.04
CA GLU A 332 34.37 15.85 -9.18
C GLU A 332 34.71 15.61 -7.69
N THR A 333 34.29 16.54 -6.83
CA THR A 333 34.38 16.39 -5.38
C THR A 333 33.07 15.90 -4.79
N PHE A 334 33.09 15.20 -3.68
CA PHE A 334 31.88 14.74 -2.99
C PHE A 334 30.97 15.91 -2.59
N SER A 335 31.55 16.98 -2.03
CA SER A 335 30.81 18.17 -1.62
C SER A 335 30.04 18.87 -2.75
N SER A 336 30.46 18.67 -4.01
CA SER A 336 29.71 19.19 -5.16
C SER A 336 28.44 18.37 -5.53
N LYS A 337 28.21 17.24 -4.86
CA LYS A 337 27.10 16.30 -5.14
C LYS A 337 26.01 16.31 -4.08
N VAL A 338 26.20 17.02 -3.00
CA VAL A 338 25.28 17.07 -1.87
C VAL A 338 24.86 18.51 -1.57
N ASP A 339 23.64 18.69 -1.10
CA ASP A 339 23.05 20.01 -0.83
C ASP A 339 23.34 20.50 0.61
N PHE A 340 24.24 19.83 1.33
CA PHE A 340 24.70 20.25 2.64
C PHE A 340 26.14 20.73 2.60
N ASP A 341 26.45 21.74 3.41
CA ASP A 341 27.84 22.25 3.58
C ASP A 341 28.61 21.28 4.49
N VAL A 342 29.31 20.33 3.88
CA VAL A 342 30.10 19.29 4.55
C VAL A 342 31.46 19.16 3.91
N GLN A 343 32.50 18.83 4.72
CA GLN A 343 33.87 18.73 4.26
C GLN A 343 34.26 17.32 3.82
N SER A 344 33.49 16.31 4.22
CA SER A 344 33.81 14.91 3.92
C SER A 344 32.58 14.02 3.80
N PRO A 345 32.69 12.87 3.11
CA PRO A 345 31.64 11.87 3.08
C PRO A 345 31.24 11.34 4.48
N THR A 346 32.21 11.23 5.40
CA THR A 346 31.97 10.79 6.78
C THR A 346 31.10 11.79 7.54
N GLU A 347 31.46 13.08 7.44
CA GLU A 347 30.68 14.17 8.06
C GLU A 347 29.25 14.25 7.50
N TYR A 348 29.09 14.01 6.20
CA TYR A 348 27.76 13.95 5.59
C TYR A 348 26.91 12.82 6.19
N ALA A 349 27.48 11.61 6.30
CA ALA A 349 26.76 10.47 6.90
C ALA A 349 26.36 10.76 8.36
N ASP A 350 27.28 11.37 9.14
CA ASP A 350 26.98 11.79 10.52
C ASP A 350 25.85 12.83 10.58
N LEU A 351 25.87 13.83 9.70
CA LEU A 351 24.82 14.85 9.61
C LEU A 351 23.44 14.23 9.29
N ILE A 352 23.39 13.25 8.38
CA ILE A 352 22.15 12.54 8.06
C ILE A 352 21.64 11.78 9.30
N PHE A 353 22.53 11.11 10.02
CA PHE A 353 22.14 10.37 11.24
C PHE A 353 21.69 11.31 12.37
N ASP A 354 22.34 12.46 12.55
CA ASP A 354 21.93 13.49 13.51
C ASP A 354 20.49 13.95 13.22
N LYS A 355 20.16 14.17 11.93
CA LYS A 355 18.79 14.54 11.51
C LYS A 355 17.76 13.43 11.73
N ILE A 356 18.12 12.16 11.47
CA ILE A 356 17.25 11.03 11.77
C ILE A 356 16.99 10.95 13.28
N GLU A 357 18.04 11.05 14.10
CA GLU A 357 17.93 11.01 15.57
C GLU A 357 17.11 12.19 16.12
N GLU A 358 17.26 13.38 15.51
CA GLU A 358 16.44 14.55 15.83
C GLU A 358 14.95 14.29 15.54
N ILE A 359 14.59 13.78 14.34
CA ILE A 359 13.22 13.43 13.97
C ILE A 359 12.62 12.41 14.96
N VAL A 360 13.38 11.36 15.30
CA VAL A 360 12.93 10.35 16.25
C VAL A 360 12.74 10.93 17.65
N SER A 361 13.67 11.79 18.09
CA SER A 361 13.60 12.45 19.40
C SER A 361 12.39 13.39 19.51
N GLN A 362 12.08 14.14 18.45
CA GLN A 362 10.91 15.03 18.42
C GLN A 362 9.57 14.26 18.38
N ASN A 363 9.61 12.97 17.99
CA ASN A 363 8.46 12.09 17.83
C ASN A 363 8.56 10.82 18.72
N ASP A 364 9.19 10.89 19.87
CA ASP A 364 9.55 9.75 20.73
C ASP A 364 8.36 8.93 21.23
N ARG A 365 7.17 9.53 21.25
CA ARG A 365 5.90 8.84 21.52
C ARG A 365 5.55 7.80 20.44
N TYR A 366 5.95 8.03 19.18
CA TYR A 366 5.57 7.25 18.01
C TYR A 366 6.73 6.53 17.35
N LEU A 367 7.96 7.02 17.56
CA LEU A 367 9.18 6.53 16.95
C LEU A 367 10.21 6.09 17.99
N GLY A 368 11.06 5.16 17.62
CA GLY A 368 12.23 4.75 18.39
C GLY A 368 13.36 4.29 17.48
N ILE A 369 14.61 4.62 17.82
CA ILE A 369 15.77 4.02 17.16
C ILE A 369 15.86 2.54 17.56
N ALA A 370 16.17 1.68 16.59
CA ALA A 370 16.46 0.28 16.82
C ALA A 370 17.85 -0.08 16.28
N ARG A 371 18.68 -0.72 17.10
CA ARG A 371 20.06 -1.15 16.77
C ARG A 371 20.20 -2.67 16.80
N THR A 372 19.25 -3.33 17.39
CA THR A 372 19.21 -4.80 17.54
C THR A 372 17.81 -5.34 17.18
N PRO A 373 17.68 -6.64 16.86
CA PRO A 373 16.36 -7.25 16.72
C PRO A 373 15.47 -7.09 17.97
N GLY A 374 16.06 -7.07 19.17
CA GLY A 374 15.33 -6.86 20.42
C GLY A 374 14.64 -5.52 20.50
N ASP A 375 15.32 -4.45 20.05
CA ASP A 375 14.79 -3.08 20.08
C ASP A 375 13.53 -2.95 19.20
N LEU A 376 13.51 -3.63 18.04
CA LEU A 376 12.36 -3.62 17.13
C LEU A 376 11.11 -4.20 17.82
N TYR A 377 11.24 -5.34 18.47
CA TYR A 377 10.13 -5.96 19.20
C TYR A 377 9.71 -5.14 20.42
N GLU A 378 10.66 -4.48 21.08
CA GLU A 378 10.38 -3.59 22.21
C GLU A 378 9.59 -2.35 21.75
N ASN A 379 10.02 -1.69 20.68
CA ASN A 379 9.29 -0.57 20.09
C ASN A 379 7.88 -0.97 19.67
N LYS A 380 7.72 -2.10 18.96
CA LYS A 380 6.40 -2.61 18.58
C LYS A 380 5.49 -2.86 19.78
N ARG A 381 6.00 -3.46 20.85
CA ARG A 381 5.22 -3.67 22.11
C ARG A 381 4.73 -2.37 22.74
N HIS A 382 5.49 -1.29 22.59
CA HIS A 382 5.13 0.04 23.07
C HIS A 382 4.32 0.86 22.04
N GLY A 383 3.90 0.27 20.91
CA GLY A 383 3.14 0.94 19.86
C GLY A 383 3.95 1.96 19.06
N ARG A 384 5.29 1.87 19.10
CA ARG A 384 6.19 2.74 18.35
C ARG A 384 6.66 2.08 17.07
N LYS A 385 6.85 2.88 16.02
CA LYS A 385 7.58 2.50 14.81
C LYS A 385 9.08 2.57 15.06
N SER A 386 9.86 1.78 14.34
CA SER A 386 11.31 1.77 14.50
C SER A 386 12.01 2.33 13.28
N ILE A 387 13.03 3.15 13.53
CA ILE A 387 13.99 3.57 12.52
C ILE A 387 15.34 2.93 12.85
N MET A 388 15.95 2.29 11.86
CA MET A 388 17.32 1.77 11.92
C MET A 388 18.20 2.56 10.99
N LEU A 389 19.51 2.61 11.27
CA LEU A 389 20.48 3.36 10.49
C LEU A 389 21.25 2.43 9.55
N GLY A 390 21.31 2.78 8.26
CA GLY A 390 22.14 2.12 7.26
C GLY A 390 23.05 3.11 6.53
N ILE A 391 24.08 2.62 5.89
CA ILE A 391 24.90 3.42 4.97
C ILE A 391 24.80 2.82 3.59
N GLU A 392 24.46 3.64 2.60
CA GLU A 392 24.55 3.28 1.20
C GLU A 392 25.72 3.99 0.53
N ASN A 393 26.71 3.21 0.14
CA ASN A 393 28.02 3.51 -0.40
C ASN A 393 29.10 3.66 0.70
N GLY A 394 30.00 2.69 0.73
CA GLY A 394 31.18 2.68 1.63
C GLY A 394 32.14 3.86 1.47
N LEU A 395 31.88 4.76 0.51
CA LEU A 395 32.51 6.07 0.41
C LEU A 395 32.44 6.86 1.74
N ALA A 396 31.40 6.61 2.57
CA ALA A 396 31.25 7.17 3.90
C ALA A 396 32.46 6.95 4.81
N LEU A 397 33.24 5.89 4.57
CA LEU A 397 34.42 5.57 5.38
C LEU A 397 35.58 6.55 5.11
N GLY A 398 35.55 7.35 4.03
CA GLY A 398 36.60 8.36 3.71
C GLY A 398 38.01 7.76 3.61
N GLY A 399 38.15 6.50 3.18
CA GLY A 399 39.41 5.78 3.09
C GLY A 399 40.05 5.42 4.44
N GLN A 400 39.29 5.46 5.55
CA GLN A 400 39.79 5.25 6.90
C GLN A 400 39.11 4.06 7.59
N LEU A 401 39.91 3.02 7.90
CA LEU A 401 39.37 1.78 8.53
C LEU A 401 38.72 2.05 9.91
N GLN A 402 39.20 3.04 10.65
CA GLN A 402 38.64 3.41 11.96
C GLN A 402 37.18 3.90 11.88
N ASN A 403 36.75 4.40 10.72
CA ASN A 403 35.36 4.85 10.53
C ASN A 403 34.37 3.69 10.49
N VAL A 404 34.78 2.44 10.26
CA VAL A 404 33.93 1.26 10.46
C VAL A 404 33.51 1.15 11.92
N LYS A 405 34.46 1.35 12.87
CA LYS A 405 34.17 1.37 14.31
C LYS A 405 33.29 2.55 14.70
N HIS A 406 33.57 3.75 14.16
CA HIS A 406 32.79 4.96 14.40
C HIS A 406 31.30 4.72 14.05
N PHE A 407 30.99 4.18 12.87
CA PHE A 407 29.60 3.92 12.47
C PHE A 407 28.96 2.73 13.21
N ALA A 408 29.76 1.72 13.61
CA ALA A 408 29.27 0.66 14.49
C ALA A 408 28.81 1.23 15.85
N GLU A 409 29.59 2.14 16.45
CA GLU A 409 29.25 2.81 17.70
C GLU A 409 28.04 3.75 17.57
N ARG A 410 27.81 4.35 16.37
CA ARG A 410 26.58 5.09 16.04
C ARG A 410 25.34 4.19 15.97
N GLY A 411 25.53 2.88 15.80
CA GLY A 411 24.44 1.91 15.70
C GLY A 411 23.96 1.65 14.28
N VAL A 412 24.81 1.92 13.28
CA VAL A 412 24.60 1.49 11.89
C VAL A 412 24.50 -0.02 11.84
N VAL A 413 23.53 -0.57 11.11
CA VAL A 413 23.29 -2.02 11.05
C VAL A 413 23.93 -2.67 9.84
N TYR A 414 24.09 -1.95 8.73
CA TYR A 414 24.85 -2.41 7.56
C TYR A 414 25.52 -1.26 6.82
N ILE A 415 26.52 -1.61 6.01
CA ILE A 415 27.16 -0.73 5.03
C ILE A 415 27.10 -1.42 3.66
N THR A 416 26.46 -0.78 2.68
CA THR A 416 26.53 -1.18 1.26
C THR A 416 27.90 -0.78 0.73
N LEU A 417 28.68 -1.74 0.22
CA LEU A 417 30.08 -1.53 -0.11
C LEU A 417 30.31 -0.45 -1.17
N CYS A 418 29.45 -0.34 -2.17
CA CYS A 418 29.50 0.68 -3.22
C CYS A 418 28.10 1.05 -3.69
N HIS A 419 28.00 2.13 -4.47
CA HIS A 419 26.79 2.51 -5.20
C HIS A 419 27.02 2.43 -6.72
N ASN A 420 26.58 3.41 -7.50
CA ASN A 420 26.66 3.43 -8.97
C ASN A 420 28.05 3.92 -9.47
N GLY A 421 29.11 3.28 -9.04
CA GLY A 421 30.50 3.54 -9.44
C GLY A 421 31.47 2.88 -8.48
N ASP A 422 32.68 2.60 -8.97
CA ASP A 422 33.75 2.04 -8.15
C ASP A 422 34.18 3.06 -7.09
N ASN A 423 34.52 2.56 -5.90
CA ASN A 423 35.08 3.35 -4.80
C ASN A 423 36.32 2.66 -4.22
N ASP A 424 36.84 3.13 -3.09
CA ASP A 424 38.05 2.57 -2.45
C ASP A 424 37.89 1.10 -2.00
N LEU A 425 36.64 0.58 -1.89
CA LEU A 425 36.35 -0.75 -1.37
C LEU A 425 36.24 -1.81 -2.47
N CYS A 426 35.53 -1.49 -3.55
CA CYS A 426 35.21 -2.48 -4.57
C CYS A 426 34.70 -1.88 -5.89
N ASP A 427 34.61 -2.74 -6.89
CA ASP A 427 33.98 -2.43 -8.15
C ASP A 427 32.46 -2.57 -8.05
N SER A 428 31.74 -1.58 -8.58
CA SER A 428 30.29 -1.54 -8.73
C SER A 428 29.84 -2.27 -10.01
N CYS A 429 28.62 -2.76 -10.03
CA CYS A 429 27.99 -3.29 -11.26
C CYS A 429 27.83 -2.24 -12.37
N ARG A 430 27.98 -0.95 -12.03
CA ARG A 430 28.01 0.19 -12.96
C ARG A 430 29.37 0.91 -12.98
N GLY A 431 30.41 0.27 -12.44
CA GLY A 431 31.77 0.77 -12.40
C GLY A 431 32.58 0.45 -13.64
N CYS A 432 33.89 0.70 -13.55
CA CYS A 432 34.87 0.51 -14.63
C CYS A 432 35.82 -0.67 -14.37
N ASN A 433 35.57 -1.50 -13.35
CA ASN A 433 36.42 -2.61 -12.89
C ASN A 433 37.83 -2.11 -12.46
N THR A 434 37.87 -1.11 -11.62
CA THR A 434 39.10 -0.45 -11.13
C THR A 434 40.00 -1.41 -10.34
N HIS A 435 39.39 -2.31 -9.54
CA HIS A 435 40.08 -3.21 -8.62
C HIS A 435 40.07 -4.67 -9.10
N ASN A 436 39.27 -4.99 -10.12
CA ASN A 436 38.96 -6.36 -10.52
C ASN A 436 38.37 -7.16 -9.34
N GLY A 437 37.34 -6.58 -8.67
CA GLY A 437 36.64 -7.14 -7.54
C GLY A 437 36.76 -6.29 -6.26
N ILE A 438 37.01 -6.93 -5.11
CA ILE A 438 37.25 -6.28 -3.82
C ILE A 438 38.71 -5.76 -3.76
N SER A 439 38.90 -4.50 -3.37
CA SER A 439 40.21 -3.92 -3.14
C SER A 439 40.87 -4.49 -1.86
N ARG A 440 42.18 -4.24 -1.69
CA ARG A 440 42.87 -4.58 -0.42
C ARG A 440 42.30 -3.83 0.78
N PHE A 441 41.84 -2.61 0.60
CA PHE A 441 41.18 -1.84 1.64
C PHE A 441 39.77 -2.41 1.91
N GLY A 442 39.02 -2.75 0.86
CA GLY A 442 37.72 -3.41 0.97
C GLY A 442 37.78 -4.73 1.75
N GLU A 443 38.81 -5.56 1.54
CA GLU A 443 39.02 -6.77 2.34
C GLU A 443 39.19 -6.45 3.84
N GLN A 444 39.98 -5.43 4.18
CA GLN A 444 40.17 -4.99 5.58
C GLN A 444 38.85 -4.51 6.18
N VAL A 445 38.08 -3.74 5.42
CA VAL A 445 36.77 -3.22 5.84
C VAL A 445 35.79 -4.36 6.09
N ILE A 446 35.66 -5.33 5.18
CA ILE A 446 34.78 -6.51 5.37
C ILE A 446 35.15 -7.27 6.65
N ARG A 447 36.44 -7.53 6.87
CA ARG A 447 36.90 -8.23 8.08
C ARG A 447 36.62 -7.43 9.36
N GLU A 448 36.76 -6.09 9.31
CA GLU A 448 36.49 -5.21 10.45
C GLU A 448 34.98 -5.12 10.72
N MET A 449 34.13 -5.05 9.67
CA MET A 449 32.67 -5.13 9.80
C MET A 449 32.26 -6.44 10.48
N ASN A 450 32.80 -7.57 10.05
CA ASN A 450 32.53 -8.88 10.69
C ASN A 450 32.92 -8.86 12.18
N ARG A 451 34.08 -8.28 12.52
CA ARG A 451 34.56 -8.19 13.91
C ARG A 451 33.68 -7.32 14.80
N LEU A 452 33.10 -6.26 14.24
CA LEU A 452 32.30 -5.27 14.95
C LEU A 452 30.79 -5.60 14.96
N GLY A 453 30.36 -6.66 14.27
CA GLY A 453 28.94 -7.04 14.20
C GLY A 453 28.11 -6.19 13.23
N LEU A 454 28.77 -5.58 12.23
CA LEU A 454 28.12 -4.86 11.12
C LEU A 454 27.86 -5.82 9.96
N MET A 455 26.64 -5.79 9.39
CA MET A 455 26.35 -6.58 8.19
C MET A 455 26.98 -5.93 6.95
N VAL A 456 27.55 -6.78 6.09
CA VAL A 456 28.00 -6.39 4.75
C VAL A 456 26.81 -6.43 3.82
N ASP A 457 26.56 -5.36 3.04
CA ASP A 457 25.53 -5.31 2.02
C ASP A 457 26.17 -5.25 0.63
N LEU A 458 25.74 -6.17 -0.26
CA LEU A 458 26.24 -6.32 -1.62
C LEU A 458 25.29 -5.80 -2.70
N SER A 459 24.22 -5.09 -2.32
CA SER A 459 23.49 -4.32 -3.32
C SER A 459 24.45 -3.40 -4.06
N HIS A 460 24.29 -3.23 -5.38
CA HIS A 460 25.20 -2.48 -6.28
C HIS A 460 26.56 -3.11 -6.60
N ALA A 461 27.01 -4.13 -5.88
CA ALA A 461 28.32 -4.75 -6.15
C ALA A 461 28.41 -5.36 -7.55
N GLY A 462 29.55 -5.22 -8.20
CA GLY A 462 29.86 -5.93 -9.44
C GLY A 462 29.96 -7.44 -9.22
N ASP A 463 29.74 -8.23 -10.28
CA ASP A 463 29.69 -9.70 -10.15
C ASP A 463 30.95 -10.27 -9.44
N LYS A 464 32.14 -9.79 -9.79
CA LYS A 464 33.37 -10.26 -9.13
C LYS A 464 33.47 -9.78 -7.69
N SER A 465 33.13 -8.52 -7.39
CA SER A 465 33.08 -8.00 -6.03
C SER A 465 32.12 -8.80 -5.15
N PHE A 466 31.02 -9.26 -5.72
CA PHE A 466 30.02 -10.09 -5.03
C PHE A 466 30.64 -11.42 -4.58
N TYR A 467 31.30 -12.16 -5.49
CA TYR A 467 31.94 -13.43 -5.14
C TYR A 467 33.13 -13.26 -4.19
N ASP A 468 33.99 -12.26 -4.43
CA ASP A 468 35.12 -11.97 -3.56
C ASP A 468 34.66 -11.67 -2.12
N ALA A 469 33.60 -10.87 -1.96
CA ALA A 469 33.06 -10.53 -0.64
C ALA A 469 32.50 -11.76 0.09
N LEU A 470 31.83 -12.69 -0.62
CA LEU A 470 31.37 -13.95 -0.04
C LEU A 470 32.53 -14.84 0.42
N ASP A 471 33.65 -14.85 -0.31
CA ASP A 471 34.83 -15.62 0.04
C ASP A 471 35.63 -15.00 1.21
N ILE A 472 35.58 -13.67 1.36
CA ILE A 472 36.27 -12.93 2.43
C ILE A 472 35.47 -12.93 3.74
N SER A 473 34.15 -12.76 3.66
CA SER A 473 33.30 -12.60 4.84
C SER A 473 33.19 -13.87 5.66
N GLN A 474 33.31 -13.72 6.97
CA GLN A 474 33.13 -14.80 7.95
C GLN A 474 31.73 -14.80 8.58
N THR A 475 30.88 -13.87 8.18
CA THR A 475 29.49 -13.76 8.62
C THR A 475 28.57 -13.75 7.40
N PRO A 476 27.29 -14.14 7.56
CA PRO A 476 26.33 -14.02 6.48
C PRO A 476 26.21 -12.58 5.96
N ILE A 477 25.99 -12.45 4.68
CA ILE A 477 25.90 -11.18 3.94
C ILE A 477 24.45 -10.89 3.56
N VAL A 478 24.10 -9.64 3.38
CA VAL A 478 22.79 -9.20 2.88
C VAL A 478 22.91 -8.56 1.51
N CYS A 479 21.81 -8.61 0.74
CA CYS A 479 21.53 -7.69 -0.36
C CYS A 479 20.27 -6.94 0.04
N SER A 480 20.42 -5.71 0.52
CA SER A 480 19.34 -4.93 1.15
C SER A 480 18.21 -4.57 0.18
N HIS A 481 18.51 -4.45 -1.13
CA HIS A 481 17.56 -4.14 -2.20
C HIS A 481 18.09 -4.63 -3.56
N SER A 482 17.64 -5.79 -4.01
CA SER A 482 18.04 -6.44 -5.28
C SER A 482 16.88 -7.22 -5.87
N SER A 483 17.01 -7.68 -7.12
CA SER A 483 15.99 -8.50 -7.79
C SER A 483 16.64 -9.64 -8.60
N CYS A 484 15.86 -10.36 -9.41
CA CYS A 484 16.32 -11.55 -10.13
C CYS A 484 16.68 -11.23 -11.58
N ARG A 485 17.93 -11.46 -11.99
CA ARG A 485 18.40 -11.21 -13.36
C ARG A 485 17.71 -12.10 -14.39
N ALA A 486 17.30 -13.30 -14.00
CA ALA A 486 16.56 -14.20 -14.87
C ALA A 486 15.19 -13.65 -15.34
N LEU A 487 14.55 -12.78 -14.55
CA LEU A 487 13.26 -12.17 -14.89
C LEU A 487 13.42 -10.80 -15.53
N CYS A 488 14.45 -10.05 -15.15
CA CYS A 488 14.78 -8.75 -15.74
C CYS A 488 16.31 -8.64 -15.86
N ASP A 489 16.82 -8.73 -17.09
CA ASP A 489 18.25 -8.69 -17.37
C ASP A 489 18.82 -7.29 -17.14
N HIS A 490 19.19 -7.04 -15.89
CA HIS A 490 19.80 -5.80 -15.44
C HIS A 490 20.99 -6.09 -14.53
N PRO A 491 22.13 -5.37 -14.65
CA PRO A 491 23.34 -5.65 -13.87
C PRO A 491 23.18 -5.51 -12.34
N ARG A 492 22.17 -4.76 -11.87
CA ARG A 492 21.81 -4.64 -10.44
C ARG A 492 21.11 -5.87 -9.88
N ASN A 493 20.57 -6.72 -10.76
CA ASN A 493 19.88 -7.94 -10.38
C ASN A 493 20.85 -9.10 -10.23
N LEU A 494 20.60 -9.97 -9.25
CA LEU A 494 21.42 -11.16 -9.01
C LEU A 494 21.10 -12.28 -10.00
N THR A 495 22.13 -12.96 -10.46
CA THR A 495 21.99 -14.23 -11.19
C THR A 495 21.53 -15.33 -10.25
N ASP A 496 20.97 -16.41 -10.79
CA ASP A 496 20.60 -17.60 -10.01
C ASP A 496 21.79 -18.22 -9.29
N ASP A 497 22.99 -18.12 -9.86
CA ASP A 497 24.21 -18.60 -9.22
C ASP A 497 24.61 -17.75 -8.02
N GLN A 498 24.58 -16.41 -8.17
CA GLN A 498 24.81 -15.49 -7.06
C GLN A 498 23.81 -15.72 -5.92
N MET A 499 22.53 -15.91 -6.24
CA MET A 499 21.49 -16.20 -5.26
C MET A 499 21.76 -17.51 -4.52
N ARG A 500 22.12 -18.60 -5.22
CA ARG A 500 22.49 -19.88 -4.58
C ARG A 500 23.71 -19.75 -3.67
N ARG A 501 24.74 -19.02 -4.11
CA ARG A 501 25.96 -18.78 -3.32
C ARG A 501 25.68 -17.96 -2.06
N LEU A 502 24.84 -16.91 -2.19
CA LEU A 502 24.42 -16.09 -1.05
C LEU A 502 23.64 -16.94 -0.01
N ALA A 503 22.69 -17.75 -0.47
CA ALA A 503 21.91 -18.61 0.39
C ALA A 503 22.78 -19.69 1.08
N ALA A 504 23.71 -20.32 0.33
CA ALA A 504 24.65 -21.30 0.88
C ALA A 504 25.57 -20.69 1.96
N ALA A 505 25.89 -19.40 1.87
CA ALA A 505 26.62 -18.64 2.89
C ALA A 505 25.71 -18.15 4.07
N GLY A 506 24.43 -18.54 4.09
CA GLY A 506 23.47 -18.15 5.12
C GLY A 506 22.90 -16.76 4.97
N GLY A 507 23.21 -16.05 3.88
CA GLY A 507 22.79 -14.70 3.59
C GLY A 507 21.32 -14.56 3.21
N VAL A 508 20.91 -13.34 2.86
CA VAL A 508 19.53 -12.98 2.49
C VAL A 508 19.50 -11.91 1.40
N MET A 509 18.58 -12.06 0.45
CA MET A 509 18.28 -11.05 -0.57
C MET A 509 16.90 -10.45 -0.32
N GLN A 510 16.80 -9.13 -0.41
CA GLN A 510 15.57 -8.38 -0.28
C GLN A 510 15.15 -7.88 -1.66
N ILE A 511 13.88 -8.15 -2.03
CA ILE A 511 13.35 -7.74 -3.33
C ILE A 511 13.12 -6.23 -3.33
N THR A 512 13.73 -5.53 -4.29
CA THR A 512 13.54 -4.09 -4.50
C THR A 512 12.27 -3.80 -5.28
N LEU A 513 11.72 -2.60 -5.08
CA LEU A 513 10.55 -2.09 -5.82
C LEU A 513 10.94 -1.06 -6.90
N TYR A 514 12.22 -0.98 -7.26
CA TYR A 514 12.60 -0.18 -8.41
C TYR A 514 12.07 -0.81 -9.70
N ASN A 515 11.22 -0.07 -10.41
CA ASN A 515 10.48 -0.57 -11.57
C ASN A 515 11.37 -1.11 -12.70
N GLY A 516 12.54 -0.47 -12.95
CA GLY A 516 13.51 -0.89 -13.97
C GLY A 516 14.28 -2.18 -13.64
N PHE A 517 14.23 -2.66 -12.39
CA PHE A 517 14.81 -3.95 -11.99
C PHE A 517 13.79 -5.09 -11.98
N LEU A 518 12.49 -4.74 -12.00
CA LEU A 518 11.40 -5.72 -12.03
C LEU A 518 10.96 -6.06 -13.46
N LYS A 519 11.03 -5.09 -14.38
CA LYS A 519 10.54 -5.27 -15.74
C LYS A 519 11.32 -4.43 -16.75
N SER A 520 11.62 -4.98 -17.94
CA SER A 520 12.29 -4.24 -19.00
C SER A 520 11.48 -3.04 -19.51
N GLN A 521 10.15 -3.16 -19.49
CA GLN A 521 9.19 -2.07 -19.71
C GLN A 521 8.83 -1.43 -18.37
N ALA A 522 9.76 -0.69 -17.79
CA ALA A 522 9.69 -0.20 -16.40
C ALA A 522 8.35 0.48 -16.03
N LYS A 523 7.74 1.26 -16.92
CA LYS A 523 6.45 1.94 -16.67
C LYS A 523 5.26 0.99 -16.44
N GLU A 524 5.39 -0.28 -16.82
CA GLU A 524 4.35 -1.29 -16.65
C GLU A 524 4.56 -2.15 -15.41
N ALA A 525 5.65 -1.93 -14.66
CA ALA A 525 5.94 -2.68 -13.45
C ALA A 525 4.87 -2.44 -12.38
N ASN A 526 4.47 -3.51 -11.74
CA ASN A 526 3.43 -3.50 -10.73
C ASN A 526 3.71 -4.56 -9.63
N ILE A 527 2.86 -4.59 -8.61
CA ILE A 527 3.01 -5.48 -7.46
C ILE A 527 3.13 -6.97 -7.85
N LEU A 528 2.50 -7.42 -8.95
CA LEU A 528 2.60 -8.82 -9.38
C LEU A 528 3.99 -9.14 -9.93
N ASP A 529 4.67 -8.17 -10.53
CA ASP A 529 6.06 -8.35 -10.97
C ASP A 529 6.99 -8.51 -9.76
N SER A 530 6.81 -7.72 -8.68
CA SER A 530 7.59 -7.89 -7.44
C SER A 530 7.34 -9.26 -6.78
N ILE A 531 6.10 -9.74 -6.79
CA ILE A 531 5.77 -11.09 -6.31
C ILE A 531 6.42 -12.16 -7.18
N ALA A 532 6.44 -12.01 -8.51
CA ALA A 532 7.12 -12.96 -9.39
C ALA A 532 8.63 -13.05 -9.09
N HIS A 533 9.29 -11.92 -8.85
CA HIS A 533 10.69 -11.89 -8.41
C HIS A 533 10.89 -12.57 -7.05
N LEU A 534 10.00 -12.34 -6.09
CA LEU A 534 10.02 -13.01 -4.79
C LEU A 534 9.87 -14.53 -4.94
N GLU A 535 8.91 -14.99 -5.73
CA GLU A 535 8.66 -16.43 -5.95
C GLU A 535 9.84 -17.11 -6.68
N HIS A 536 10.44 -16.42 -7.66
CA HIS A 536 11.67 -16.93 -8.32
C HIS A 536 12.82 -17.03 -7.32
N ALA A 537 13.03 -15.99 -6.50
CA ALA A 537 14.08 -16.01 -5.47
C ALA A 537 13.84 -17.11 -4.43
N ILE A 538 12.61 -17.34 -3.99
CA ILE A 538 12.24 -18.46 -3.11
C ILE A 538 12.57 -19.81 -3.77
N HIS A 539 12.26 -19.96 -5.06
CA HIS A 539 12.57 -21.20 -5.81
C HIS A 539 14.06 -21.47 -5.87
N VAL A 540 14.89 -20.44 -6.03
CA VAL A 540 16.35 -20.57 -6.20
C VAL A 540 17.08 -20.67 -4.86
N MET A 541 16.70 -19.89 -3.86
CA MET A 541 17.40 -19.69 -2.58
C MET A 541 16.73 -20.42 -1.41
N GLY A 542 15.44 -20.69 -1.52
CA GLY A 542 14.60 -21.12 -0.40
C GLY A 542 14.01 -19.97 0.39
N ILE A 543 12.90 -20.25 1.08
CA ILE A 543 12.09 -19.25 1.83
C ILE A 543 12.85 -18.57 2.98
N ASP A 544 13.94 -19.15 3.47
CA ASP A 544 14.73 -18.63 4.58
C ASP A 544 15.74 -17.53 4.16
N HIS A 545 15.82 -17.21 2.87
CA HIS A 545 16.85 -16.36 2.30
C HIS A 545 16.32 -15.15 1.52
N VAL A 546 15.04 -14.84 1.63
CA VAL A 546 14.38 -13.77 0.85
C VAL A 546 13.53 -12.87 1.72
N GLY A 547 13.33 -11.62 1.29
CA GLY A 547 12.45 -10.65 1.93
C GLY A 547 12.15 -9.44 1.04
N LEU A 548 11.83 -8.30 1.65
CA LEU A 548 11.48 -7.05 0.97
C LEU A 548 12.39 -5.90 1.43
N GLY A 549 12.98 -5.18 0.48
CA GLY A 549 13.71 -3.93 0.68
C GLY A 549 13.29 -2.95 -0.40
N THR A 550 12.41 -2.02 -0.05
CA THR A 550 11.57 -1.32 -1.03
C THR A 550 12.33 -0.38 -1.95
N ASP A 551 13.43 0.20 -1.47
CA ASP A 551 14.14 1.27 -2.17
C ASP A 551 13.25 2.52 -2.33
N PHE A 552 12.30 2.71 -1.40
CA PHE A 552 11.43 3.88 -1.38
C PHE A 552 12.28 5.14 -1.21
N ASP A 553 11.91 6.17 -1.95
CA ASP A 553 12.61 7.45 -2.07
C ASP A 553 13.97 7.38 -2.81
N GLY A 554 14.48 6.16 -3.13
CA GLY A 554 15.63 5.88 -4.00
C GLY A 554 15.23 5.35 -5.38
N ASP A 555 14.15 5.88 -5.95
CA ASP A 555 13.49 5.45 -7.19
C ASP A 555 12.59 4.19 -7.05
N GLY A 556 12.44 3.61 -5.88
CA GLY A 556 11.47 2.55 -5.59
C GLY A 556 10.03 3.05 -5.59
N GLY A 557 9.09 2.15 -5.83
CA GLY A 557 7.66 2.43 -5.88
C GLY A 557 7.03 2.05 -7.22
N ILE A 558 6.06 1.13 -7.17
CA ILE A 558 5.42 0.52 -8.34
C ILE A 558 3.90 0.59 -8.22
N CYS A 559 3.18 0.36 -9.32
CA CYS A 559 1.72 0.31 -9.29
C CYS A 559 1.24 -0.78 -8.32
N GLY A 560 0.39 -0.40 -7.35
CA GLY A 560 -0.11 -1.27 -6.28
C GLY A 560 0.84 -1.43 -5.08
N LEU A 561 1.99 -0.73 -5.10
CA LEU A 561 2.94 -0.62 -4.00
C LEU A 561 3.80 0.65 -4.18
N ARG A 562 3.15 1.83 -4.14
CA ARG A 562 3.77 3.10 -4.49
C ARG A 562 4.51 3.75 -3.35
N ASP A 563 4.00 3.56 -2.14
CA ASP A 563 4.58 4.11 -0.92
C ASP A 563 4.29 3.19 0.29
N SER A 564 4.81 3.56 1.43
CA SER A 564 4.70 2.79 2.66
C SER A 564 3.25 2.52 3.10
N SER A 565 2.27 3.36 2.72
CA SER A 565 0.86 3.14 3.05
C SER A 565 0.25 1.93 2.34
N GLU A 566 0.84 1.49 1.23
CA GLU A 566 0.33 0.38 0.42
C GLU A 566 0.93 -1.00 0.78
N LEU A 567 1.82 -1.10 1.76
CA LEU A 567 2.53 -2.34 2.11
C LEU A 567 1.59 -3.50 2.50
N ILE A 568 0.40 -3.21 2.99
CA ILE A 568 -0.61 -4.22 3.28
C ILE A 568 -1.05 -5.01 2.03
N GLN A 569 -0.96 -4.39 0.84
CA GLN A 569 -1.29 -5.04 -0.41
C GLN A 569 -0.30 -6.16 -0.76
N PHE A 570 0.98 -6.00 -0.40
CA PHE A 570 1.96 -7.07 -0.56
C PHE A 570 1.59 -8.31 0.27
N THR A 571 1.19 -8.12 1.53
CA THR A 571 0.70 -9.21 2.38
C THR A 571 -0.57 -9.84 1.84
N ARG A 572 -1.52 -9.06 1.30
CA ARG A 572 -2.71 -9.60 0.64
C ARG A 572 -2.36 -10.49 -0.55
N GLN A 573 -1.34 -10.13 -1.35
CA GLN A 573 -0.85 -10.97 -2.44
C GLN A 573 -0.25 -12.29 -1.93
N LEU A 574 0.50 -12.27 -0.83
CA LEU A 574 1.06 -13.48 -0.23
C LEU A 574 -0.04 -14.40 0.33
N LEU A 575 -1.02 -13.84 1.05
CA LEU A 575 -2.15 -14.59 1.58
C LEU A 575 -3.00 -15.22 0.46
N SER A 576 -3.26 -14.51 -0.64
CA SER A 576 -4.01 -15.04 -1.78
C SER A 576 -3.29 -16.19 -2.50
N ARG A 577 -1.97 -16.31 -2.32
CA ARG A 577 -1.12 -17.39 -2.82
C ARG A 577 -0.87 -18.49 -1.79
N HIS A 578 -1.62 -18.46 -0.69
CA HIS A 578 -1.57 -19.46 0.39
C HIS A 578 -0.23 -19.56 1.12
N TYR A 579 0.58 -18.49 1.15
CA TYR A 579 1.75 -18.47 2.04
C TYR A 579 1.29 -18.57 3.50
N SER A 580 1.98 -19.40 4.27
CA SER A 580 1.71 -19.52 5.70
C SER A 580 2.11 -18.24 6.45
N GLU A 581 1.47 -17.96 7.60
CA GLU A 581 1.86 -16.85 8.48
C GLU A 581 3.36 -16.89 8.82
N ARG A 582 3.92 -18.09 9.03
CA ARG A 582 5.35 -18.28 9.29
C ARG A 582 6.22 -17.85 8.10
N ASP A 583 5.81 -18.16 6.88
CA ASP A 583 6.55 -17.75 5.68
C ASP A 583 6.46 -16.25 5.45
N ILE A 584 5.29 -15.66 5.67
CA ILE A 584 5.09 -14.21 5.58
C ILE A 584 5.92 -13.48 6.65
N GLN A 585 6.00 -14.02 7.87
CA GLN A 585 6.87 -13.48 8.92
C GLN A 585 8.36 -13.50 8.52
N LYS A 586 8.82 -14.56 7.85
CA LYS A 586 10.19 -14.66 7.32
C LYS A 586 10.46 -13.57 6.27
N ILE A 587 9.55 -13.43 5.31
CA ILE A 587 9.65 -12.46 4.21
C ILE A 587 9.66 -11.02 4.76
N TRP A 588 8.80 -10.68 5.72
CA TRP A 588 8.65 -9.33 6.27
C TRP A 588 9.80 -8.87 7.18
N GLY A 589 10.76 -9.69 7.46
CA GLY A 589 11.92 -9.27 8.25
C GLY A 589 12.58 -10.41 9.00
N GLY A 590 11.87 -11.52 9.26
CA GLY A 590 12.42 -12.63 10.04
C GLY A 590 13.74 -13.16 9.49
N ASN A 591 13.89 -13.25 8.17
CA ASN A 591 15.12 -13.69 7.52
C ASN A 591 16.26 -12.69 7.67
N PHE A 592 15.98 -11.39 7.49
CA PHE A 592 16.95 -10.32 7.69
C PHE A 592 17.42 -10.26 9.16
N LEU A 593 16.48 -10.32 10.09
CA LEU A 593 16.79 -10.29 11.53
C LEU A 593 17.56 -11.54 11.98
N ARG A 594 17.35 -12.70 11.35
CA ARG A 594 18.18 -13.90 11.56
C ARG A 594 19.63 -13.62 11.21
N VAL A 595 19.90 -13.02 10.04
CA VAL A 595 21.25 -12.64 9.61
C VAL A 595 21.84 -11.61 10.57
N MET A 596 21.09 -10.55 10.87
CA MET A 596 21.51 -9.50 11.80
C MET A 596 21.90 -10.08 13.16
N ALA A 597 21.06 -10.94 13.74
CA ALA A 597 21.36 -11.58 15.03
C ALA A 597 22.60 -12.47 14.97
N GLN A 598 22.87 -13.15 13.84
CA GLN A 598 24.09 -13.95 13.67
C GLN A 598 25.35 -13.09 13.58
N VAL A 599 25.27 -11.96 12.88
CA VAL A 599 26.37 -11.03 12.72
C VAL A 599 26.68 -10.30 14.03
N GLN A 600 25.67 -9.84 14.76
CA GLN A 600 25.83 -9.10 16.04
C GLN A 600 26.26 -9.97 17.23
N LYS A 601 26.13 -11.31 17.17
CA LYS A 601 26.54 -12.20 18.26
C LYS A 601 28.04 -12.51 18.30
N ARG A 602 28.81 -12.04 17.33
CA ARG A 602 30.25 -12.22 17.28
C ARG A 602 30.95 -10.99 17.88
#